data_24eeecb499ff0cc03659d7e76afbe962
#
_entry.id   24eeecb499ff0cc03659d7e76afbe962
#
_cell.length_a   1.000
_cell.length_b   1.000
_cell.length_c   1.000
_cell.angle_alpha   90.00
_cell.angle_beta   90.00
_cell.angle_gamma   90.00
#
_symmetry.space_group_name_H-M   'P 1'
#
loop_
_entity.id
_entity.type
_entity.pdbx_description
1 polymer ?
#
loop_
_entity_poly.entity_id
_entity_poly.type
_entity_poly.pdbx_seq_one_letter_code
_entity_poly.pdbx_strand_id
1 'polypeptide(L)'
;MKFLLILMWVAICNAATVSASGLQDVIATDAKVEKLADGFKFTEGATVNAEGEIFFTDQPNDAIYRWTPESGVRLFMQPAGRSNGMCFMRDGSLLACADEKMELWKIAPDGSKTVLVNSYQNKPLNGPNDVWVHPDGGCYFTDPFYKRPWWEHDEPPQGTQQVYYLPAGAQQPIRVTEDLTQPNGIVGTVDGKQLFVADIRAKIIWKYRIAADYTLADKQLFCNMGSDGMTIDSDGRVYLTGKEGVYVFDKNGVQLGVIEIPETWSANVCIGGVDKRTLFVTSRGAVYAVRLKVKGTPQAK
;
A
#
# COMPACT_ATOMS: atom_id res chain seq x y z
N MET A 1 18.70 62.86 -21.37
CA MET A 1 17.78 62.18 -20.47
C MET A 1 17.27 60.94 -21.17
N LYS A 2 17.77 59.76 -20.78
CA LYS A 2 17.30 58.44 -21.30
C LYS A 2 16.41 57.84 -20.23
N PHE A 3 15.12 57.66 -20.54
CA PHE A 3 14.20 56.95 -19.68
C PHE A 3 14.38 55.46 -19.88
N LEU A 4 14.71 54.74 -18.78
CA LEU A 4 14.81 53.29 -18.72
C LEU A 4 13.46 52.77 -18.30
N LEU A 5 12.74 52.08 -19.21
CA LEU A 5 11.52 51.36 -18.88
C LEU A 5 11.91 50.01 -18.26
N ILE A 6 11.62 49.84 -16.97
CA ILE A 6 11.71 48.54 -16.29
C ILE A 6 10.38 47.80 -16.50
N LEU A 7 10.39 46.77 -17.31
CA LEU A 7 9.29 45.82 -17.41
C LEU A 7 9.34 44.88 -16.19
N MET A 8 8.40 45.03 -15.26
CA MET A 8 8.14 44.06 -14.22
C MET A 8 7.38 42.85 -14.83
N TRP A 9 8.03 41.71 -14.89
CA TRP A 9 7.36 40.43 -15.12
C TRP A 9 6.66 40.00 -13.82
N VAL A 10 5.32 40.09 -13.82
CA VAL A 10 4.51 39.47 -12.77
C VAL A 10 4.37 38.00 -13.11
N ALA A 11 5.08 37.14 -12.39
CA ALA A 11 4.86 35.71 -12.45
C ALA A 11 3.49 35.39 -11.82
N ILE A 12 2.49 35.12 -12.64
CA ILE A 12 1.20 34.59 -12.17
C ILE A 12 1.45 33.16 -11.72
N CYS A 13 1.60 32.99 -10.40
CA CYS A 13 1.58 31.67 -9.78
C CYS A 13 0.13 31.14 -9.88
N ASN A 14 -0.15 30.30 -10.87
CA ASN A 14 -1.42 29.57 -10.93
C ASN A 14 -1.42 28.58 -9.76
N ALA A 15 -2.01 28.99 -8.63
CA ALA A 15 -2.43 28.07 -7.60
C ALA A 15 -3.50 27.16 -8.23
N ALA A 16 -3.17 25.90 -8.46
CA ALA A 16 -4.14 24.90 -8.86
C ALA A 16 -5.20 24.79 -7.76
N THR A 17 -6.37 25.36 -8.02
CA THR A 17 -7.54 25.15 -7.18
C THR A 17 -7.90 23.67 -7.26
N VAL A 18 -7.74 22.96 -6.15
CA VAL A 18 -8.21 21.56 -6.01
C VAL A 18 -9.73 21.57 -6.23
N SER A 19 -10.14 21.12 -7.40
CA SER A 19 -11.56 21.01 -7.73
C SER A 19 -12.11 19.78 -7.04
N ALA A 20 -13.09 19.94 -6.15
CA ALA A 20 -13.88 18.86 -5.56
C ALA A 20 -14.66 18.02 -6.63
N SER A 21 -14.59 18.41 -7.90
CA SER A 21 -15.25 17.73 -9.03
C SER A 21 -14.66 16.36 -9.36
N GLY A 22 -13.42 16.07 -8.99
CA GLY A 22 -12.75 14.80 -9.33
C GLY A 22 -13.28 13.57 -8.61
N LEU A 23 -13.79 13.70 -7.39
CA LEU A 23 -14.33 12.57 -6.61
C LEU A 23 -15.74 12.16 -7.05
N GLN A 24 -16.49 13.01 -7.73
CA GLN A 24 -17.84 12.68 -8.23
C GLN A 24 -17.80 11.53 -9.26
N ASP A 25 -16.69 11.37 -9.98
CA ASP A 25 -16.48 10.25 -10.91
C ASP A 25 -15.94 8.99 -10.24
N VAL A 26 -15.49 9.09 -8.99
CA VAL A 26 -14.88 8.01 -8.24
C VAL A 26 -15.84 7.37 -7.25
N ILE A 27 -16.52 8.20 -6.44
CA ILE A 27 -17.43 7.76 -5.37
C ILE A 27 -18.84 7.58 -5.94
N ALA A 28 -19.53 6.52 -5.53
CA ALA A 28 -20.91 6.30 -5.93
C ALA A 28 -21.82 7.43 -5.41
N THR A 29 -22.87 7.76 -6.17
CA THR A 29 -23.84 8.77 -5.77
C THR A 29 -24.44 8.37 -4.43
N ASP A 30 -24.50 9.32 -3.48
CA ASP A 30 -25.01 9.13 -2.11
C ASP A 30 -24.23 8.12 -1.25
N ALA A 31 -23.06 7.66 -1.69
CA ALA A 31 -22.21 6.80 -0.87
C ALA A 31 -21.76 7.53 0.40
N LYS A 32 -21.79 6.79 1.50
CA LYS A 32 -21.33 7.23 2.81
C LYS A 32 -20.13 6.40 3.23
N VAL A 33 -19.31 6.95 4.11
CA VAL A 33 -18.30 6.21 4.84
C VAL A 33 -19.00 5.40 5.93
N GLU A 34 -18.93 4.09 5.84
CA GLU A 34 -19.54 3.15 6.78
C GLU A 34 -18.48 2.52 7.67
N LYS A 35 -18.65 2.59 8.99
CA LYS A 35 -17.83 1.82 9.92
C LYS A 35 -18.32 0.37 9.90
N LEU A 36 -17.44 -0.55 9.51
CA LEU A 36 -17.78 -1.98 9.43
C LEU A 36 -17.53 -2.73 10.74
N ALA A 37 -16.48 -2.36 11.46
CA ALA A 37 -16.13 -2.91 12.77
C ALA A 37 -15.12 -2.00 13.48
N ASP A 38 -15.02 -2.18 14.80
CA ASP A 38 -14.01 -1.54 15.66
C ASP A 38 -13.60 -2.49 16.81
N GLY A 39 -12.79 -1.99 17.76
CA GLY A 39 -12.29 -2.77 18.88
C GLY A 39 -10.94 -3.44 18.63
N PHE A 40 -10.28 -3.14 17.50
CA PHE A 40 -8.92 -3.58 17.19
C PHE A 40 -7.89 -2.66 17.86
N LYS A 41 -6.62 -3.10 17.90
CA LYS A 41 -5.53 -2.26 18.40
C LYS A 41 -4.94 -1.34 17.34
N PHE A 42 -4.61 -1.91 16.17
CA PHE A 42 -4.10 -1.17 15.03
C PHE A 42 -4.27 -2.01 13.76
N THR A 43 -5.23 -1.62 12.94
CA THR A 43 -5.58 -2.32 11.71
C THR A 43 -4.70 -1.89 10.54
N GLU A 44 -4.21 -2.88 9.78
CA GLU A 44 -3.28 -2.73 8.67
C GLU A 44 -3.57 -3.71 7.54
N GLY A 45 -2.72 -3.72 6.51
CA GLY A 45 -2.55 -4.76 5.53
C GLY A 45 -3.78 -5.15 4.73
N ALA A 46 -4.64 -4.20 4.39
CA ALA A 46 -5.86 -4.46 3.65
C ALA A 46 -5.56 -5.04 2.26
N THR A 47 -6.13 -6.21 1.97
CA THR A 47 -6.00 -6.87 0.68
C THR A 47 -7.28 -7.61 0.30
N VAL A 48 -7.40 -8.05 -0.96
CA VAL A 48 -8.59 -8.72 -1.48
C VAL A 48 -8.22 -9.98 -2.24
N ASN A 49 -8.98 -11.06 -2.06
CA ASN A 49 -8.82 -12.30 -2.83
C ASN A 49 -9.59 -12.26 -4.17
N ALA A 50 -9.52 -13.34 -4.93
CA ALA A 50 -10.18 -13.44 -6.24
C ALA A 50 -11.71 -13.37 -6.15
N GLU A 51 -12.28 -13.86 -5.05
CA GLU A 51 -13.71 -13.89 -4.75
C GLU A 51 -14.25 -12.53 -4.32
N GLY A 52 -13.36 -11.58 -4.00
CA GLY A 52 -13.71 -10.24 -3.53
C GLY A 52 -13.81 -10.13 -2.01
N GLU A 53 -13.46 -11.18 -1.28
CA GLU A 53 -13.36 -11.13 0.18
C GLU A 53 -12.16 -10.31 0.60
N ILE A 54 -12.31 -9.49 1.63
CA ILE A 54 -11.27 -8.58 2.10
C ILE A 54 -10.62 -9.14 3.35
N PHE A 55 -9.30 -9.06 3.39
CA PHE A 55 -8.48 -9.45 4.54
C PHE A 55 -7.72 -8.24 5.06
N PHE A 56 -7.52 -8.19 6.37
CA PHE A 56 -6.73 -7.14 7.02
C PHE A 56 -6.07 -7.68 8.29
N THR A 57 -5.05 -6.99 8.75
CA THR A 57 -4.30 -7.36 9.95
C THR A 57 -4.70 -6.50 11.15
N ASP A 58 -4.62 -7.05 12.35
CA ASP A 58 -4.48 -6.31 13.61
C ASP A 58 -3.11 -6.68 14.18
N GLN A 59 -2.09 -5.94 13.74
CA GLN A 59 -0.69 -6.26 13.97
C GLN A 59 -0.35 -6.43 15.46
N PRO A 60 -0.75 -5.52 16.38
CA PRO A 60 -0.42 -5.68 17.80
C PRO A 60 -1.14 -6.86 18.48
N ASN A 61 -2.28 -7.29 17.94
CA ASN A 61 -3.02 -8.46 18.41
C ASN A 61 -2.60 -9.76 17.74
N ASP A 62 -1.61 -9.71 16.83
CA ASP A 62 -1.06 -10.86 16.11
C ASP A 62 -2.12 -11.66 15.35
N ALA A 63 -3.01 -10.95 14.62
CA ALA A 63 -4.17 -11.55 13.97
C ALA A 63 -4.39 -11.03 12.55
N ILE A 64 -4.88 -11.91 11.68
CA ILE A 64 -5.46 -11.61 10.39
C ILE A 64 -6.95 -11.89 10.45
N TYR A 65 -7.75 -10.94 9.95
CA TYR A 65 -9.20 -11.04 9.85
C TYR A 65 -9.63 -11.08 8.39
N ARG A 66 -10.80 -11.65 8.15
CA ARG A 66 -11.51 -11.64 6.88
C ARG A 66 -12.84 -10.92 7.05
N TRP A 67 -13.23 -10.12 6.06
CA TRP A 67 -14.52 -9.47 6.00
C TRP A 67 -15.24 -9.78 4.68
N THR A 68 -16.55 -10.06 4.81
CA THR A 68 -17.51 -10.07 3.70
C THR A 68 -18.79 -9.37 4.12
N PRO A 69 -19.62 -8.87 3.19
CA PRO A 69 -20.90 -8.25 3.55
C PRO A 69 -21.83 -9.19 4.31
N GLU A 70 -21.81 -10.50 4.01
CA GLU A 70 -22.72 -11.51 4.57
C GLU A 70 -22.31 -11.95 5.98
N SER A 71 -21.00 -12.10 6.21
CA SER A 71 -20.49 -12.65 7.48
C SER A 71 -19.96 -11.59 8.45
N GLY A 72 -19.76 -10.34 7.98
CA GLY A 72 -19.01 -9.33 8.72
C GLY A 72 -17.55 -9.74 8.92
N VAL A 73 -16.93 -9.19 9.95
CA VAL A 73 -15.54 -9.53 10.29
C VAL A 73 -15.45 -10.87 11.02
N ARG A 74 -14.51 -11.72 10.59
CA ARG A 74 -14.19 -13.02 11.20
C ARG A 74 -12.69 -13.18 11.33
N LEU A 75 -12.24 -13.79 12.42
CA LEU A 75 -10.84 -14.19 12.58
C LEU A 75 -10.49 -15.22 11.49
N PHE A 76 -9.39 -14.97 10.78
CA PHE A 76 -8.85 -15.89 9.77
C PHE A 76 -7.64 -16.67 10.32
N MET A 77 -6.69 -15.96 10.95
CA MET A 77 -5.45 -16.56 11.44
C MET A 77 -4.95 -15.88 12.71
N GLN A 78 -4.55 -16.69 13.70
CA GLN A 78 -3.88 -16.26 14.92
C GLN A 78 -3.13 -17.45 15.56
N PRO A 79 -1.80 -17.40 15.83
CA PRO A 79 -0.92 -16.25 15.58
C PRO A 79 -0.64 -16.03 14.09
N ALA A 80 -0.44 -14.77 13.68
CA ALA A 80 -0.21 -14.35 12.31
C ALA A 80 1.19 -13.76 12.08
N GLY A 81 2.13 -13.95 13.02
CA GLY A 81 3.49 -13.40 12.98
C GLY A 81 3.52 -11.86 13.02
N ARG A 82 2.53 -11.26 13.66
CA ARG A 82 2.32 -9.79 13.68
C ARG A 82 2.40 -9.17 12.30
N SER A 83 1.76 -9.84 11.34
CA SER A 83 1.76 -9.39 9.94
C SER A 83 1.28 -7.96 9.81
N ASN A 84 1.90 -7.22 8.88
CA ASN A 84 1.54 -5.88 8.47
C ASN A 84 0.89 -5.94 7.08
N GLY A 85 1.53 -5.49 6.00
CA GLY A 85 1.02 -5.54 4.64
C GLY A 85 0.85 -6.96 4.10
N MET A 86 -0.12 -7.14 3.22
CA MET A 86 -0.45 -8.42 2.62
C MET A 86 -0.87 -8.28 1.17
N CYS A 87 -0.65 -9.33 0.36
CA CYS A 87 -1.13 -9.39 -1.01
C CYS A 87 -1.43 -10.84 -1.42
N PHE A 88 -2.58 -11.09 -2.03
CA PHE A 88 -2.88 -12.41 -2.58
C PHE A 88 -2.09 -12.70 -3.85
N MET A 89 -1.66 -13.95 -4.00
CA MET A 89 -1.11 -14.52 -5.20
C MET A 89 -2.21 -15.13 -6.08
N ARG A 90 -1.89 -15.42 -7.35
CA ARG A 90 -2.83 -16.06 -8.28
C ARG A 90 -3.29 -17.46 -7.87
N ASP A 91 -2.45 -18.19 -7.15
CA ASP A 91 -2.75 -19.54 -6.65
C ASP A 91 -3.65 -19.54 -5.40
N GLY A 92 -4.14 -18.36 -4.99
CA GLY A 92 -4.95 -18.17 -3.79
C GLY A 92 -4.15 -18.10 -2.49
N SER A 93 -2.82 -18.23 -2.54
CA SER A 93 -1.97 -18.03 -1.37
C SER A 93 -1.88 -16.55 -1.03
N LEU A 94 -1.74 -16.26 0.27
CA LEU A 94 -1.57 -14.91 0.80
C LEU A 94 -0.11 -14.68 1.16
N LEU A 95 0.53 -13.66 0.56
CA LEU A 95 1.80 -13.12 1.07
C LEU A 95 1.52 -12.22 2.25
N ALA A 96 2.35 -12.32 3.30
CA ALA A 96 2.22 -11.52 4.50
C ALA A 96 3.61 -11.08 5.00
N CYS A 97 3.74 -9.79 5.27
CA CYS A 97 4.92 -9.19 5.88
C CYS A 97 4.88 -9.47 7.40
N ALA A 98 5.40 -10.63 7.80
CA ALA A 98 5.37 -11.16 9.17
C ALA A 98 6.46 -10.50 10.03
N ASP A 99 6.11 -9.36 10.58
CA ASP A 99 7.01 -8.40 11.22
C ASP A 99 7.65 -8.93 12.54
N GLU A 100 7.01 -9.88 13.23
CA GLU A 100 7.52 -10.40 14.49
C GLU A 100 8.95 -10.92 14.39
N LYS A 101 9.25 -11.69 13.32
CA LYS A 101 10.56 -12.26 13.04
C LYS A 101 11.23 -11.69 11.80
N MET A 102 10.74 -10.56 11.29
CA MET A 102 11.27 -9.88 10.10
C MET A 102 11.26 -10.81 8.87
N GLU A 103 10.12 -11.46 8.63
CA GLU A 103 9.95 -12.49 7.60
C GLU A 103 8.90 -12.09 6.56
N LEU A 104 9.07 -12.56 5.32
CA LEU A 104 8.00 -12.59 4.33
C LEU A 104 7.43 -14.01 4.28
N TRP A 105 6.14 -14.17 4.58
CA TRP A 105 5.45 -15.45 4.58
C TRP A 105 4.62 -15.65 3.32
N LYS A 106 4.48 -16.93 2.93
CA LYS A 106 3.40 -17.41 2.06
C LYS A 106 2.47 -18.28 2.89
N ILE A 107 1.21 -17.88 2.97
CA ILE A 107 0.14 -18.59 3.67
C ILE A 107 -0.73 -19.26 2.60
N ALA A 108 -0.79 -20.58 2.59
CA ALA A 108 -1.62 -21.33 1.65
C ALA A 108 -3.11 -21.24 2.01
N PRO A 109 -4.04 -21.58 1.10
CA PRO A 109 -5.48 -21.54 1.38
C PRO A 109 -5.94 -22.40 2.56
N ASP A 110 -5.19 -23.45 2.91
CA ASP A 110 -5.43 -24.30 4.08
C ASP A 110 -4.89 -23.73 5.40
N GLY A 111 -4.30 -22.51 5.35
CA GLY A 111 -3.70 -21.84 6.51
C GLY A 111 -2.28 -22.28 6.85
N SER A 112 -1.69 -23.23 6.12
CA SER A 112 -0.29 -23.59 6.30
C SER A 112 0.63 -22.45 5.81
N LYS A 113 1.74 -22.21 6.53
CA LYS A 113 2.66 -21.13 6.21
C LYS A 113 4.05 -21.62 5.86
N THR A 114 4.69 -20.91 4.94
CA THR A 114 6.08 -21.08 4.54
C THR A 114 6.79 -19.74 4.63
N VAL A 115 7.97 -19.71 5.23
CA VAL A 115 8.85 -18.52 5.20
C VAL A 115 9.51 -18.47 3.82
N LEU A 116 9.25 -17.42 3.05
CA LEU A 116 9.87 -17.19 1.75
C LEU A 116 11.23 -16.52 1.88
N VAL A 117 11.30 -15.49 2.72
CA VAL A 117 12.50 -14.67 2.94
C VAL A 117 12.55 -14.22 4.39
N ASN A 118 13.75 -14.27 5.00
CA ASN A 118 14.03 -13.71 6.33
C ASN A 118 15.36 -12.94 6.37
N SER A 119 16.11 -12.94 5.26
CA SER A 119 17.44 -12.35 5.23
C SER A 119 17.83 -11.89 3.84
N TYR A 120 18.73 -10.93 3.80
CA TYR A 120 19.44 -10.49 2.59
C TYR A 120 20.94 -10.36 2.89
N GLN A 121 21.81 -10.97 2.06
CA GLN A 121 23.26 -11.00 2.25
C GLN A 121 23.70 -11.44 3.66
N ASN A 122 23.07 -12.51 4.17
CA ASN A 122 23.32 -13.10 5.49
C ASN A 122 23.01 -12.20 6.69
N LYS A 123 22.22 -11.14 6.50
CA LYS A 123 21.70 -10.31 7.59
C LYS A 123 20.17 -10.43 7.62
N PRO A 124 19.52 -10.39 8.79
CA PRO A 124 18.07 -10.32 8.88
C PRO A 124 17.52 -9.14 8.08
N LEU A 125 16.29 -9.24 7.58
CA LEU A 125 15.55 -8.08 7.06
C LEU A 125 15.32 -7.07 8.19
N ASN A 126 14.94 -5.83 7.84
CA ASN A 126 14.64 -4.80 8.86
C ASN A 126 13.27 -5.02 9.51
N GLY A 127 12.34 -5.57 8.77
CA GLY A 127 10.94 -5.81 9.08
C GLY A 127 10.08 -5.49 7.86
N PRO A 128 9.84 -6.46 6.96
CA PRO A 128 9.00 -6.26 5.79
C PRO A 128 7.68 -5.60 6.18
N ASN A 129 7.30 -4.55 5.44
CA ASN A 129 6.14 -3.74 5.82
C ASN A 129 4.97 -3.93 4.84
N ASP A 130 5.17 -3.74 3.54
CA ASP A 130 4.12 -3.93 2.55
C ASP A 130 4.64 -4.71 1.33
N VAL A 131 3.73 -5.34 0.57
CA VAL A 131 4.06 -6.26 -0.51
C VAL A 131 3.09 -6.14 -1.67
N TRP A 132 3.62 -6.14 -2.90
CA TRP A 132 2.84 -6.22 -4.12
C TRP A 132 3.30 -7.39 -4.99
N VAL A 133 2.37 -8.22 -5.47
CA VAL A 133 2.64 -9.37 -6.33
C VAL A 133 2.63 -8.92 -7.79
N HIS A 134 3.76 -9.13 -8.47
CA HIS A 134 3.89 -8.86 -9.89
C HIS A 134 3.13 -9.90 -10.73
N PRO A 135 2.60 -9.53 -11.92
CA PRO A 135 1.82 -10.44 -12.79
C PRO A 135 2.49 -11.77 -13.15
N ASP A 136 3.80 -11.90 -13.15
CA ASP A 136 4.51 -13.16 -13.41
C ASP A 136 4.85 -13.98 -12.16
N GLY A 137 4.33 -13.58 -11.01
CA GLY A 137 4.36 -14.37 -9.78
C GLY A 137 5.50 -14.05 -8.82
N GLY A 138 6.44 -13.15 -9.20
CA GLY A 138 7.37 -12.54 -8.26
C GLY A 138 6.69 -11.49 -7.40
N CYS A 139 7.37 -10.92 -6.41
CA CYS A 139 6.81 -9.84 -5.61
C CYS A 139 7.85 -8.78 -5.25
N TYR A 140 7.39 -7.55 -5.13
CA TYR A 140 8.14 -6.44 -4.56
C TYR A 140 7.66 -6.22 -3.13
N PHE A 141 8.58 -6.00 -2.19
CA PHE A 141 8.24 -5.67 -0.82
C PHE A 141 9.14 -4.57 -0.28
N THR A 142 8.59 -3.77 0.62
CA THR A 142 9.31 -2.72 1.33
C THR A 142 9.86 -3.27 2.63
N ASP A 143 11.08 -2.85 3.00
CA ASP A 143 11.77 -3.30 4.21
C ASP A 143 12.28 -2.09 5.03
N PRO A 144 11.36 -1.27 5.56
CA PRO A 144 11.70 -0.18 6.46
C PRO A 144 12.05 -0.70 7.85
N PHE A 145 12.57 0.19 8.70
CA PHE A 145 12.78 -0.10 10.10
C PHE A 145 11.80 0.72 10.97
N TYR A 146 10.93 0.01 11.67
CA TYR A 146 10.08 0.55 12.73
C TYR A 146 10.38 -0.21 14.01
N LYS A 147 11.10 0.41 14.95
CA LYS A 147 11.37 -0.24 16.25
C LYS A 147 10.09 -0.81 16.85
N ARG A 148 10.13 -2.11 17.12
CA ARG A 148 9.00 -2.83 17.71
C ARG A 148 9.29 -3.19 19.17
N PRO A 149 8.28 -3.22 20.05
CA PRO A 149 8.47 -3.57 21.46
C PRO A 149 8.92 -5.03 21.68
N TRP A 150 8.74 -5.89 20.68
CA TRP A 150 9.16 -7.30 20.70
C TRP A 150 10.54 -7.57 20.10
N TRP A 151 11.27 -6.50 19.65
CA TRP A 151 12.64 -6.61 19.15
C TRP A 151 13.66 -6.08 20.14
N GLU A 152 14.80 -6.77 20.27
CA GLU A 152 15.90 -6.36 21.15
C GLU A 152 16.83 -5.32 20.51
N HIS A 153 16.92 -5.25 19.15
CA HIS A 153 17.77 -4.32 18.43
C HIS A 153 17.08 -2.96 18.19
N ASP A 154 17.88 -1.89 18.14
CA ASP A 154 17.44 -0.51 17.96
C ASP A 154 17.81 0.09 16.61
N GLU A 155 18.57 -0.64 15.79
CA GLU A 155 19.06 -0.20 14.48
C GLU A 155 18.61 -1.18 13.39
N PRO A 156 18.41 -0.69 12.13
CA PRO A 156 18.05 -1.55 11.01
C PRO A 156 19.15 -2.60 10.73
N PRO A 157 18.89 -3.90 10.79
CA PRO A 157 19.88 -4.94 10.52
C PRO A 157 20.57 -4.81 9.16
N GLN A 158 19.85 -4.32 8.16
CA GLN A 158 20.40 -4.08 6.81
C GLN A 158 21.24 -2.80 6.70
N GLY A 159 21.19 -1.91 7.70
CA GLY A 159 21.88 -0.61 7.68
C GLY A 159 21.29 0.40 6.68
N THR A 160 20.29 0.01 5.91
CA THR A 160 19.54 0.83 4.93
C THR A 160 18.11 0.33 4.84
N GLN A 161 17.20 1.15 4.34
CA GLN A 161 15.76 0.83 4.24
C GLN A 161 15.36 0.93 2.78
N GLN A 162 15.09 -0.21 2.14
CA GLN A 162 14.95 -0.27 0.69
C GLN A 162 13.79 -1.17 0.24
N VAL A 163 13.56 -1.21 -1.05
CA VAL A 163 12.63 -2.13 -1.72
C VAL A 163 13.42 -3.31 -2.26
N TYR A 164 12.84 -4.49 -2.12
CA TYR A 164 13.38 -5.73 -2.65
C TYR A 164 12.39 -6.36 -3.63
N TYR A 165 12.93 -7.08 -4.61
CA TYR A 165 12.20 -7.96 -5.51
C TYR A 165 12.57 -9.42 -5.20
N LEU A 166 11.55 -10.26 -4.98
CA LEU A 166 11.70 -11.71 -4.88
C LEU A 166 11.17 -12.34 -6.17
N PRO A 167 12.03 -12.92 -7.02
CA PRO A 167 11.60 -13.65 -8.21
C PRO A 167 10.70 -14.86 -7.83
N ALA A 168 9.79 -15.21 -8.72
CA ALA A 168 8.91 -16.36 -8.52
C ALA A 168 9.73 -17.65 -8.27
N GLY A 169 9.47 -18.32 -7.14
CA GLY A 169 10.16 -19.56 -6.74
C GLY A 169 11.59 -19.37 -6.21
N ALA A 170 12.11 -18.13 -6.15
CA ALA A 170 13.41 -17.86 -5.56
C ALA A 170 13.35 -17.81 -4.03
N GLN A 171 14.52 -18.02 -3.39
CA GLN A 171 14.66 -17.90 -1.94
C GLN A 171 15.52 -16.68 -1.52
N GLN A 172 16.10 -15.99 -2.50
CA GLN A 172 16.93 -14.82 -2.27
C GLN A 172 16.33 -13.61 -3.00
N PRO A 173 16.05 -12.52 -2.29
CA PRO A 173 15.57 -11.30 -2.90
C PRO A 173 16.71 -10.52 -3.54
N ILE A 174 16.35 -9.60 -4.42
CA ILE A 174 17.24 -8.63 -5.07
C ILE A 174 16.85 -7.25 -4.53
N ARG A 175 17.83 -6.49 -4.02
CA ARG A 175 17.57 -5.10 -3.64
C ARG A 175 17.47 -4.25 -4.90
N VAL A 176 16.35 -3.53 -5.07
CA VAL A 176 16.04 -2.79 -6.30
C VAL A 176 16.01 -1.28 -6.13
N THR A 177 16.26 -0.78 -4.91
CA THR A 177 16.46 0.65 -4.61
C THR A 177 17.66 0.85 -3.72
N GLU A 178 18.25 2.07 -3.74
CA GLU A 178 19.45 2.39 -2.95
C GLU A 178 19.35 3.73 -2.22
N ASP A 179 18.28 4.50 -2.47
CA ASP A 179 18.21 5.91 -2.13
C ASP A 179 16.87 6.32 -1.48
N LEU A 180 16.18 5.35 -0.86
CA LEU A 180 14.96 5.61 -0.09
C LEU A 180 15.30 5.87 1.39
N THR A 181 14.47 6.68 2.03
CA THR A 181 14.63 7.02 3.45
C THR A 181 13.89 6.04 4.35
N GLN A 182 12.60 5.80 4.07
CA GLN A 182 11.75 4.85 4.80
C GLN A 182 10.59 4.42 3.91
N PRO A 183 10.81 3.44 2.99
CA PRO A 183 9.75 2.95 2.13
C PRO A 183 8.67 2.26 2.95
N ASN A 184 7.39 2.49 2.60
CA ASN A 184 6.24 1.89 3.27
C ASN A 184 5.28 1.31 2.23
N GLY A 185 4.13 1.93 1.95
CA GLY A 185 3.17 1.43 0.98
C GLY A 185 3.75 1.20 -0.41
N ILE A 186 3.31 0.13 -1.07
CA ILE A 186 3.77 -0.26 -2.40
C ILE A 186 2.62 -0.82 -3.23
N VAL A 187 2.48 -0.38 -4.48
CA VAL A 187 1.51 -0.93 -5.43
C VAL A 187 2.02 -0.82 -6.85
N GLY A 188 1.75 -1.83 -7.67
CA GLY A 188 2.08 -1.79 -9.09
C GLY A 188 0.85 -1.80 -9.99
N THR A 189 1.07 -1.46 -11.26
CA THR A 189 0.03 -1.55 -12.28
C THR A 189 -0.24 -3.01 -12.66
N VAL A 190 -1.48 -3.30 -13.08
CA VAL A 190 -1.93 -4.66 -13.43
C VAL A 190 -1.15 -5.28 -14.59
N ASP A 191 -0.57 -4.44 -15.47
CA ASP A 191 0.29 -4.88 -16.58
C ASP A 191 1.75 -5.14 -16.15
N GLY A 192 2.09 -4.94 -14.88
CA GLY A 192 3.43 -5.15 -14.34
C GLY A 192 4.49 -4.16 -14.80
N LYS A 193 4.10 -3.01 -15.39
CA LYS A 193 5.07 -2.08 -15.98
C LYS A 193 5.48 -0.94 -15.08
N GLN A 194 4.67 -0.60 -14.08
CA GLN A 194 4.93 0.52 -13.19
C GLN A 194 4.78 0.09 -11.72
N LEU A 195 5.60 0.67 -10.87
CA LEU A 195 5.57 0.49 -9.43
C LEU A 195 5.51 1.86 -8.76
N PHE A 196 4.63 2.00 -7.78
CA PHE A 196 4.55 3.16 -6.91
C PHE A 196 5.06 2.76 -5.53
N VAL A 197 5.91 3.58 -4.95
CA VAL A 197 6.50 3.36 -3.62
C VAL A 197 6.39 4.64 -2.80
N ALA A 198 5.80 4.53 -1.62
CA ALA A 198 5.78 5.61 -0.65
C ALA A 198 7.10 5.65 0.12
N ASP A 199 7.87 6.71 -0.01
CA ASP A 199 8.92 7.07 0.95
C ASP A 199 8.28 7.97 2.02
N ILE A 200 7.70 7.34 3.04
CA ILE A 200 6.82 8.03 4.00
C ILE A 200 7.54 9.11 4.78
N ARG A 201 8.80 8.88 5.15
CA ARG A 201 9.61 9.86 5.91
C ARG A 201 10.04 11.03 5.03
N ALA A 202 10.33 10.78 3.76
CA ALA A 202 10.62 11.84 2.79
C ALA A 202 9.35 12.59 2.34
N LYS A 203 8.14 12.04 2.62
CA LYS A 203 6.84 12.55 2.17
C LYS A 203 6.75 12.65 0.65
N ILE A 204 7.17 11.58 -0.02
CA ILE A 204 7.20 11.50 -1.48
C ILE A 204 6.63 10.13 -1.89
N ILE A 205 5.79 10.13 -2.92
CA ILE A 205 5.48 8.92 -3.68
C ILE A 205 6.36 8.92 -4.91
N TRP A 206 7.17 7.87 -5.04
CA TRP A 206 7.96 7.60 -6.23
C TRP A 206 7.22 6.69 -7.19
N LYS A 207 7.33 6.97 -8.48
CA LYS A 207 6.89 6.10 -9.57
C LYS A 207 8.11 5.60 -10.32
N TYR A 208 8.15 4.29 -10.55
CA TYR A 208 9.21 3.62 -11.29
C TYR A 208 8.64 2.89 -12.50
N ARG A 209 9.42 2.73 -13.55
CA ARG A 209 9.20 1.72 -14.57
C ARG A 209 9.88 0.41 -14.12
N ILE A 210 9.16 -0.70 -14.23
CA ILE A 210 9.72 -2.03 -14.03
C ILE A 210 10.39 -2.45 -15.34
N ALA A 211 11.69 -2.76 -15.30
CA ALA A 211 12.45 -3.23 -16.46
C ALA A 211 12.22 -4.74 -16.69
N ALA A 212 12.69 -5.26 -17.84
CA ALA A 212 12.52 -6.67 -18.20
C ALA A 212 13.25 -7.64 -17.25
N ASP A 213 14.26 -7.16 -16.55
CA ASP A 213 15.03 -7.89 -15.53
C ASP A 213 14.52 -7.63 -14.10
N TYR A 214 13.33 -7.00 -13.98
CA TYR A 214 12.66 -6.62 -12.73
C TYR A 214 13.38 -5.56 -11.90
N THR A 215 14.45 -4.96 -12.38
CA THR A 215 15.04 -3.76 -11.77
C THR A 215 14.11 -2.55 -11.96
N LEU A 216 14.27 -1.56 -11.07
CA LEU A 216 13.49 -0.33 -11.12
C LEU A 216 14.27 0.75 -11.87
N ALA A 217 13.66 1.31 -12.90
CA ALA A 217 14.22 2.36 -13.75
C ALA A 217 13.29 3.58 -13.81
N ASP A 218 13.79 4.68 -14.39
CA ASP A 218 13.02 5.89 -14.67
C ASP A 218 12.27 6.42 -13.44
N LYS A 219 12.99 6.50 -12.29
CA LYS A 219 12.47 7.06 -11.03
C LYS A 219 11.93 8.47 -11.26
N GLN A 220 10.66 8.68 -10.96
CA GLN A 220 9.97 9.96 -11.11
C GLN A 220 9.18 10.30 -9.85
N LEU A 221 9.12 11.60 -9.52
CA LEU A 221 8.19 12.10 -8.53
C LEU A 221 6.75 11.88 -9.03
N PHE A 222 5.94 11.16 -8.26
CA PHE A 222 4.51 11.05 -8.53
C PHE A 222 3.72 12.15 -7.80
N CYS A 223 3.90 12.27 -6.47
CA CYS A 223 3.35 13.40 -5.71
C CYS A 223 4.14 13.62 -4.40
N ASN A 224 3.98 14.81 -3.82
CA ASN A 224 4.58 15.21 -2.54
C ASN A 224 3.66 14.84 -1.38
N MET A 225 3.62 13.55 -1.03
CA MET A 225 2.85 13.01 0.08
C MET A 225 3.50 11.71 0.56
N GLY A 226 3.58 11.51 1.89
CA GLY A 226 3.85 10.18 2.45
C GLY A 226 2.55 9.37 2.52
N SER A 227 2.65 8.05 2.39
CA SER A 227 1.52 7.14 2.58
C SER A 227 1.95 5.90 3.35
N ASP A 228 1.08 5.41 4.21
CA ASP A 228 1.28 4.13 4.89
C ASP A 228 0.96 2.98 3.92
N GLY A 229 -0.29 2.84 3.50
CA GLY A 229 -0.70 1.90 2.46
C GLY A 229 -1.25 2.60 1.21
N MET A 230 -1.36 1.86 0.12
CA MET A 230 -1.89 2.39 -1.14
C MET A 230 -2.55 1.31 -2.01
N THR A 231 -3.45 1.75 -2.88
CA THR A 231 -4.06 0.89 -3.90
C THR A 231 -4.27 1.65 -5.20
N ILE A 232 -4.63 0.93 -6.28
CA ILE A 232 -4.85 1.48 -7.61
C ILE A 232 -6.18 0.96 -8.17
N ASP A 233 -6.93 1.81 -8.88
CA ASP A 233 -8.15 1.39 -9.58
C ASP A 233 -7.90 1.00 -11.05
N SER A 234 -8.94 0.51 -11.72
CA SER A 234 -8.88 0.07 -13.11
C SER A 234 -8.57 1.20 -14.12
N ASP A 235 -8.74 2.45 -13.72
CA ASP A 235 -8.45 3.63 -14.56
C ASP A 235 -7.05 4.20 -14.26
N GLY A 236 -6.31 3.57 -13.34
CA GLY A 236 -4.96 3.97 -12.95
C GLY A 236 -4.89 5.10 -11.93
N ARG A 237 -6.00 5.41 -11.24
CA ARG A 237 -5.97 6.35 -10.11
C ARG A 237 -5.33 5.66 -8.91
N VAL A 238 -4.50 6.39 -8.19
CA VAL A 238 -3.79 5.91 -7.00
C VAL A 238 -4.46 6.47 -5.76
N TYR A 239 -4.73 5.59 -4.80
CA TYR A 239 -5.36 5.89 -3.52
C TYR A 239 -4.30 5.78 -2.44
N LEU A 240 -4.04 6.85 -1.72
CA LEU A 240 -3.00 6.97 -0.71
C LEU A 240 -3.64 7.20 0.65
N THR A 241 -3.24 6.43 1.65
CA THR A 241 -3.72 6.63 3.02
C THR A 241 -2.96 7.76 3.73
N GLY A 242 -3.61 8.39 4.69
CA GLY A 242 -3.00 9.46 5.48
C GLY A 242 -3.90 9.94 6.61
N LYS A 243 -3.57 11.13 7.12
CA LYS A 243 -4.16 11.68 8.35
C LYS A 243 -5.66 11.94 8.26
N GLU A 244 -6.15 12.42 7.11
CA GLU A 244 -7.56 12.80 6.94
C GLU A 244 -8.41 11.65 6.34
N GLY A 245 -7.75 10.59 5.85
CA GLY A 245 -8.42 9.48 5.20
C GLY A 245 -7.65 8.99 3.98
N VAL A 246 -8.35 8.83 2.85
CA VAL A 246 -7.78 8.33 1.59
C VAL A 246 -7.74 9.45 0.56
N TYR A 247 -6.54 9.81 0.15
CA TYR A 247 -6.25 10.81 -0.88
C TYR A 247 -6.25 10.14 -2.25
N VAL A 248 -7.03 10.65 -3.18
CA VAL A 248 -7.16 10.08 -4.52
C VAL A 248 -6.41 10.95 -5.52
N PHE A 249 -5.51 10.32 -6.29
CA PHE A 249 -4.73 10.97 -7.34
C PHE A 249 -5.06 10.37 -8.70
N ASP A 250 -5.02 11.18 -9.75
CA ASP A 250 -5.06 10.65 -11.11
C ASP A 250 -3.73 9.95 -11.47
N LYS A 251 -3.68 9.29 -12.62
CA LYS A 251 -2.49 8.58 -13.12
C LYS A 251 -1.25 9.47 -13.35
N ASN A 252 -1.43 10.80 -13.33
CA ASN A 252 -0.36 11.78 -13.53
C ASN A 252 0.11 12.41 -12.19
N GLY A 253 -0.48 12.02 -11.04
CA GLY A 253 -0.14 12.55 -9.73
C GLY A 253 -0.87 13.84 -9.36
N VAL A 254 -1.96 14.17 -10.06
CA VAL A 254 -2.83 15.30 -9.70
C VAL A 254 -3.86 14.81 -8.68
N GLN A 255 -3.93 15.47 -7.53
CA GLN A 255 -4.90 15.15 -6.48
C GLN A 255 -6.32 15.49 -6.93
N LEU A 256 -7.21 14.52 -6.89
CA LEU A 256 -8.64 14.65 -7.20
C LEU A 256 -9.47 15.03 -5.98
N GLY A 257 -9.05 14.62 -4.79
CA GLY A 257 -9.71 14.93 -3.52
C GLY A 257 -9.31 13.99 -2.40
N VAL A 258 -10.04 14.06 -1.28
CA VAL A 258 -9.86 13.22 -0.09
C VAL A 258 -11.20 12.56 0.25
N ILE A 259 -11.19 11.26 0.48
CA ILE A 259 -12.28 10.52 1.09
C ILE A 259 -12.00 10.54 2.59
N GLU A 260 -12.70 11.43 3.30
CA GLU A 260 -12.49 11.63 4.72
C GLU A 260 -12.94 10.40 5.53
N ILE A 261 -12.06 9.92 6.43
CA ILE A 261 -12.35 8.82 7.36
C ILE A 261 -12.40 9.41 8.78
N PRO A 262 -13.38 9.02 9.63
CA PRO A 262 -13.58 9.63 10.94
C PRO A 262 -12.43 9.47 11.94
N GLU A 263 -11.42 8.66 11.65
CA GLU A 263 -10.23 8.45 12.48
C GLU A 263 -9.09 9.38 12.09
N THR A 264 -8.12 9.55 13.00
CA THR A 264 -6.99 10.48 12.81
C THR A 264 -5.86 9.96 11.93
N TRP A 265 -5.92 8.68 11.51
CA TRP A 265 -4.93 8.04 10.67
C TRP A 265 -5.51 6.82 9.97
N SER A 266 -5.52 6.83 8.65
CA SER A 266 -5.79 5.66 7.83
C SER A 266 -4.46 5.00 7.47
N ALA A 267 -4.35 3.69 7.75
CA ALA A 267 -3.11 2.95 7.62
C ALA A 267 -3.03 2.22 6.29
N ASN A 268 -4.05 1.44 5.91
CA ASN A 268 -4.00 0.70 4.66
C ASN A 268 -5.35 0.74 3.92
N VAL A 269 -5.35 0.38 2.63
CA VAL A 269 -6.51 0.50 1.76
C VAL A 269 -6.48 -0.52 0.62
N CYS A 270 -7.64 -1.13 0.32
CA CYS A 270 -7.82 -1.95 -0.89
C CYS A 270 -9.20 -1.70 -1.52
N ILE A 271 -9.37 -2.13 -2.78
CA ILE A 271 -10.67 -2.09 -3.46
C ILE A 271 -11.12 -3.53 -3.70
N GLY A 272 -12.14 -3.96 -2.96
CA GLY A 272 -12.67 -5.31 -2.95
C GLY A 272 -14.19 -5.37 -3.12
N GLY A 273 -14.80 -6.41 -2.52
CA GLY A 273 -16.19 -6.77 -2.73
C GLY A 273 -16.38 -7.60 -4.00
N VAL A 274 -17.47 -8.35 -4.11
CA VAL A 274 -17.76 -9.25 -5.24
C VAL A 274 -17.69 -8.54 -6.60
N ASP A 275 -18.14 -7.29 -6.66
CA ASP A 275 -18.10 -6.46 -7.87
C ASP A 275 -16.88 -5.54 -7.97
N LYS A 276 -15.95 -5.64 -7.00
CA LYS A 276 -14.70 -4.86 -6.90
C LYS A 276 -14.93 -3.33 -6.86
N ARG A 277 -15.98 -2.90 -6.17
CA ARG A 277 -16.34 -1.47 -6.03
C ARG A 277 -16.43 -1.01 -4.57
N THR A 278 -15.94 -1.80 -3.63
CA THR A 278 -15.89 -1.44 -2.21
C THR A 278 -14.46 -1.00 -1.86
N LEU A 279 -14.26 0.29 -1.64
CA LEU A 279 -13.06 0.80 -1.01
C LEU A 279 -13.11 0.42 0.46
N PHE A 280 -12.18 -0.41 0.90
CA PHE A 280 -12.02 -0.82 2.29
C PHE A 280 -10.81 -0.13 2.88
N VAL A 281 -10.96 0.46 4.06
CA VAL A 281 -9.93 1.27 4.70
C VAL A 281 -9.70 0.77 6.12
N THR A 282 -8.45 0.45 6.45
CA THR A 282 -8.01 0.24 7.82
C THR A 282 -7.62 1.56 8.44
N SER A 283 -8.08 1.83 9.64
CA SER A 283 -7.86 3.11 10.29
C SER A 283 -7.81 2.96 11.80
N ARG A 284 -6.62 3.04 12.39
CA ARG A 284 -6.39 2.78 13.82
C ARG A 284 -7.02 1.47 14.30
N GLY A 285 -7.97 1.54 15.21
CA GLY A 285 -8.68 0.40 15.78
C GLY A 285 -10.03 0.09 15.13
N ALA A 286 -10.25 0.54 13.89
CA ALA A 286 -11.49 0.34 13.16
C ALA A 286 -11.25 0.10 11.67
N VAL A 287 -12.27 -0.42 10.99
CA VAL A 287 -12.28 -0.61 9.53
C VAL A 287 -13.55 0.01 8.93
N TYR A 288 -13.39 0.58 7.74
CA TYR A 288 -14.42 1.35 7.06
C TYR A 288 -14.60 0.89 5.62
N ALA A 289 -15.75 1.17 5.05
CA ALA A 289 -16.03 0.98 3.63
C ALA A 289 -16.68 2.20 3.00
N VAL A 290 -16.38 2.38 1.71
CA VAL A 290 -17.03 3.39 0.86
C VAL A 290 -17.33 2.76 -0.50
N ARG A 291 -18.52 3.01 -1.02
CA ARG A 291 -18.93 2.54 -2.32
C ARG A 291 -18.34 3.39 -3.44
N LEU A 292 -17.67 2.78 -4.42
CA LEU A 292 -17.10 3.44 -5.59
C LEU A 292 -17.96 3.23 -6.84
N LYS A 293 -17.84 4.17 -7.80
CA LYS A 293 -18.28 4.01 -9.20
C LYS A 293 -17.29 3.21 -10.03
N VAL A 294 -16.02 3.32 -9.68
CA VAL A 294 -14.90 2.66 -10.33
C VAL A 294 -14.62 1.29 -9.73
N LYS A 295 -13.89 0.43 -10.44
CA LYS A 295 -13.49 -0.88 -9.96
C LYS A 295 -12.02 -0.87 -9.53
N GLY A 296 -11.69 -1.67 -8.54
CA GLY A 296 -10.31 -2.05 -8.28
C GLY A 296 -9.72 -2.83 -9.44
N THR A 297 -8.40 -2.84 -9.52
CA THR A 297 -7.69 -3.69 -10.49
C THR A 297 -7.98 -5.16 -10.16
N PRO A 298 -8.25 -6.01 -11.18
CA PRO A 298 -8.21 -7.44 -10.93
C PRO A 298 -6.80 -7.80 -10.45
N GLN A 299 -6.70 -8.62 -9.43
CA GLN A 299 -5.43 -9.33 -9.24
C GLN A 299 -5.09 -9.99 -10.58
N ALA A 300 -3.85 -9.88 -11.01
CA ALA A 300 -3.43 -10.40 -12.30
C ALA A 300 -3.93 -11.85 -12.49
N LYS A 301 -4.71 -12.07 -13.58
CA LYS A 301 -5.26 -13.39 -13.92
C LYS A 301 -4.15 -14.35 -14.26
#